data_af0139e75c7af1691fe53b25f9719247
#
_entry.id   af0139e75c7af1691fe53b25f9719247
#
_cell.length_a   1.000
_cell.length_b   1.000
_cell.length_c   1.000
_cell.angle_alpha   90.00
_cell.angle_beta   90.00
_cell.angle_gamma   90.00
#
_symmetry.space_group_name_H-M   'P 1'
#
loop_
_entity.id
_entity.type
_entity.pdbx_description
1 polymer ?
#
loop_
_entity_poly.entity_id
_entity_poly.type
_entity_poly.pdbx_seq_one_letter_code
_entity_poly.pdbx_strand_id
1 'polypeptide(L)'
;NLHRNLSHKTMKKEKVDILEGNIPKDIMDALLRDHTTQRNIFWATKDYEQWGDGYAESDEITYEKVCDNNKIIPRVLKDRLQQTARSRDMAEVFTPSWVCNAQNNLIDNAWFGRESVFNVEVEENGVHSWIPTAESIVFPEGKTWKDYVRDNRMEITCGEAPYITSRYDATTGELIPVEKRIGLLDRKLRVINENVHTSGEWLTAAQEAYKSIYGFEWQGD
;
A
#
# COMPACT_ATOMS: atom_id res chain seq x y z
N ASN A 1 44.39 23.48 -13.85
CA ASN A 1 43.16 23.81 -13.09
C ASN A 1 41.93 23.52 -13.92
N LEU A 2 41.47 22.28 -13.85
CA LEU A 2 40.15 21.89 -14.40
C LEU A 2 39.18 21.74 -13.21
N HIS A 3 38.43 22.80 -12.93
CA HIS A 3 37.25 22.68 -12.09
C HIS A 3 36.15 21.90 -12.85
N ARG A 4 35.98 20.63 -12.52
CA ARG A 4 34.77 19.88 -12.89
C ARG A 4 33.61 20.42 -12.06
N ASN A 5 32.76 21.21 -12.69
CA ASN A 5 31.41 21.50 -12.22
C ASN A 5 30.60 20.18 -12.25
N LEU A 6 30.51 19.50 -11.12
CA LEU A 6 29.51 18.48 -10.86
C LEU A 6 28.18 19.20 -10.63
N SER A 7 27.44 19.39 -11.68
CA SER A 7 26.02 19.76 -11.60
C SER A 7 25.31 18.64 -10.83
N HIS A 8 24.93 18.90 -9.60
CA HIS A 8 23.95 18.10 -8.89
C HIS A 8 22.61 18.24 -9.62
N LYS A 9 22.40 17.37 -10.61
CA LYS A 9 21.09 17.18 -11.20
C LYS A 9 20.25 16.49 -10.11
N THR A 10 19.47 17.29 -9.38
CA THR A 10 18.49 16.76 -8.42
C THR A 10 17.58 15.85 -9.23
N MET A 11 17.73 14.54 -9.06
CA MET A 11 16.83 13.58 -9.68
C MET A 11 15.43 13.86 -9.12
N LYS A 12 14.51 14.24 -10.00
CA LYS A 12 13.11 14.45 -9.65
C LYS A 12 12.58 13.09 -9.18
N LYS A 13 12.20 12.99 -7.90
CA LYS A 13 11.64 11.75 -7.37
C LYS A 13 10.37 11.40 -8.14
N GLU A 14 10.26 10.14 -8.49
CA GLU A 14 9.10 9.61 -9.19
C GLU A 14 7.91 9.56 -8.24
N LYS A 15 6.73 10.00 -8.72
CA LYS A 15 5.49 10.00 -7.96
C LYS A 15 4.56 8.91 -8.45
N VAL A 16 3.70 8.47 -7.54
CA VAL A 16 2.70 7.45 -7.84
C VAL A 16 1.79 7.91 -9.00
N ASP A 17 1.57 6.98 -9.92
CA ASP A 17 0.58 7.09 -10.98
C ASP A 17 -0.22 5.78 -11.03
N ILE A 18 -1.54 5.88 -11.02
CA ILE A 18 -2.44 4.72 -11.07
C ILE A 18 -3.01 4.65 -12.48
N LEU A 19 -2.65 3.59 -13.19
CA LEU A 19 -3.04 3.35 -14.58
C LEU A 19 -3.99 2.15 -14.65
N GLU A 20 -5.25 2.36 -14.24
CA GLU A 20 -6.28 1.33 -14.18
C GLU A 20 -6.56 0.71 -15.55
N GLY A 21 -6.42 1.49 -16.62
CA GLY A 21 -6.56 1.02 -18.00
C GLY A 21 -5.54 -0.05 -18.41
N ASN A 22 -4.48 -0.24 -17.65
CA ASN A 22 -3.50 -1.29 -17.86
C ASN A 22 -3.89 -2.63 -17.21
N ILE A 23 -4.97 -2.66 -16.41
CA ILE A 23 -5.47 -3.87 -15.78
C ILE A 23 -6.44 -4.57 -16.73
N PRO A 24 -6.24 -5.86 -17.06
CA PRO A 24 -7.19 -6.61 -17.89
C PRO A 24 -8.61 -6.57 -17.32
N LYS A 25 -9.61 -6.48 -18.23
CA LYS A 25 -11.01 -6.32 -17.83
C LYS A 25 -11.50 -7.41 -16.86
N ASP A 26 -11.17 -8.65 -17.12
CA ASP A 26 -11.57 -9.79 -16.29
C ASP A 26 -10.99 -9.72 -14.87
N ILE A 27 -9.78 -9.20 -14.74
CA ILE A 27 -9.14 -8.95 -13.43
C ILE A 27 -9.81 -7.77 -12.73
N MET A 28 -10.06 -6.66 -13.44
CA MET A 28 -10.73 -5.51 -12.87
C MET A 28 -12.16 -5.85 -12.43
N ASP A 29 -12.92 -6.58 -13.24
CA ASP A 29 -14.26 -7.05 -12.89
C ASP A 29 -14.24 -7.92 -11.63
N ALA A 30 -13.21 -8.73 -11.43
CA ALA A 30 -13.04 -9.53 -10.22
C ALA A 30 -12.69 -8.66 -8.99
N LEU A 31 -11.85 -7.62 -9.16
CA LEU A 31 -11.49 -6.69 -8.10
C LEU A 31 -12.65 -5.80 -7.67
N LEU A 32 -13.51 -5.40 -8.61
CA LEU A 32 -14.69 -4.57 -8.33
C LEU A 32 -15.84 -5.37 -7.68
N ARG A 33 -15.79 -6.69 -7.72
CA ARG A 33 -16.88 -7.55 -7.23
C ARG A 33 -16.88 -7.67 -5.72
N ASP A 34 -17.97 -7.24 -5.07
CA ASP A 34 -18.28 -7.62 -3.70
C ASP A 34 -18.77 -9.07 -3.66
N HIS A 35 -17.97 -9.95 -3.08
CA HIS A 35 -18.27 -11.38 -3.00
C HIS A 35 -19.44 -11.72 -2.07
N THR A 36 -19.87 -10.78 -1.21
CA THR A 36 -21.01 -10.96 -0.31
C THR A 36 -22.33 -10.73 -1.06
N THR A 37 -22.42 -9.63 -1.79
CA THR A 37 -23.65 -9.22 -2.49
C THR A 37 -23.70 -9.70 -3.95
N GLN A 38 -22.56 -10.11 -4.51
CA GLN A 38 -22.36 -10.45 -5.93
C GLN A 38 -22.60 -9.26 -6.88
N ARG A 39 -22.65 -8.05 -6.33
CA ARG A 39 -22.68 -6.78 -7.07
C ARG A 39 -21.29 -6.16 -7.11
N ASN A 40 -21.09 -5.17 -7.95
CA ASN A 40 -19.88 -4.38 -7.86
C ASN A 40 -19.92 -3.46 -6.62
N ILE A 41 -18.76 -3.10 -6.11
CA ILE A 41 -18.63 -2.01 -5.12
C ILE A 41 -19.13 -0.70 -5.71
N PHE A 42 -19.54 0.25 -4.86
CA PHE A 42 -20.03 1.55 -5.33
C PHE A 42 -19.07 2.67 -4.94
N TRP A 43 -19.28 3.83 -5.51
CA TRP A 43 -18.41 4.98 -5.27
C TRP A 43 -18.35 5.40 -3.81
N ALA A 44 -19.45 5.25 -3.07
CA ALA A 44 -19.58 5.55 -1.64
C ALA A 44 -19.12 6.97 -1.23
N THR A 45 -18.96 7.85 -2.21
CA THR A 45 -18.57 9.27 -2.06
C THR A 45 -19.22 10.11 -3.15
N LYS A 46 -19.41 11.41 -2.87
CA LYS A 46 -19.95 12.38 -3.83
C LYS A 46 -18.87 13.02 -4.72
N ASP A 47 -17.62 12.73 -4.48
CA ASP A 47 -16.48 13.37 -5.19
C ASP A 47 -16.54 13.13 -6.70
N TYR A 48 -17.21 12.08 -7.12
CA TYR A 48 -17.31 11.68 -8.53
C TYR A 48 -18.60 12.12 -9.24
N GLU A 49 -19.60 12.66 -8.53
CA GLU A 49 -20.91 13.08 -9.11
C GLU A 49 -20.75 14.10 -10.25
N GLN A 50 -19.72 14.92 -10.23
CA GLN A 50 -19.39 15.88 -11.29
C GLN A 50 -19.15 15.23 -12.67
N TRP A 51 -18.92 13.92 -12.72
CA TRP A 51 -18.70 13.18 -13.97
C TRP A 51 -20.02 12.73 -14.62
N GLY A 52 -21.17 12.97 -14.00
CA GLY A 52 -22.50 12.72 -14.55
C GLY A 52 -23.11 11.38 -14.14
N ASP A 53 -24.01 10.87 -15.00
CA ASP A 53 -24.79 9.68 -14.69
C ASP A 53 -23.93 8.45 -14.42
N GLY A 54 -24.26 7.74 -13.35
CA GLY A 54 -23.56 6.52 -12.92
C GLY A 54 -22.32 6.77 -12.06
N TYR A 55 -22.13 8.01 -11.57
CA TYR A 55 -21.06 8.38 -10.63
C TYR A 55 -21.62 8.89 -9.30
N ALA A 56 -22.88 8.66 -8.98
CA ALA A 56 -23.43 8.96 -7.67
C ALA A 56 -22.87 8.00 -6.60
N GLU A 57 -22.89 8.41 -5.36
CA GLU A 57 -22.35 7.63 -4.23
C GLU A 57 -22.91 6.21 -4.13
N SER A 58 -24.16 5.99 -4.61
CA SER A 58 -24.84 4.70 -4.63
C SER A 58 -24.70 3.91 -5.94
N ASP A 59 -24.03 4.46 -6.94
CA ASP A 59 -23.85 3.79 -8.22
C ASP A 59 -22.70 2.79 -8.17
N GLU A 60 -22.87 1.67 -8.87
CA GLU A 60 -21.83 0.65 -8.97
C GLU A 60 -20.67 1.13 -9.83
N ILE A 61 -19.45 0.84 -9.37
CA ILE A 61 -18.22 1.07 -10.13
C ILE A 61 -18.11 -0.02 -11.20
N THR A 62 -17.91 0.38 -12.46
CA THR A 62 -17.69 -0.56 -13.57
C THR A 62 -16.32 -0.36 -14.20
N TYR A 63 -15.84 -1.39 -14.90
CA TYR A 63 -14.58 -1.34 -15.64
C TYR A 63 -14.47 -0.08 -16.51
N GLU A 64 -15.51 0.20 -17.29
CA GLU A 64 -15.52 1.32 -18.24
C GLU A 64 -15.40 2.67 -17.53
N LYS A 65 -15.98 2.79 -16.34
CA LYS A 65 -15.91 4.02 -15.54
C LYS A 65 -14.56 4.24 -14.87
N VAL A 66 -13.92 3.17 -14.42
CA VAL A 66 -12.61 3.23 -13.77
C VAL A 66 -11.50 3.48 -14.79
N CYS A 67 -11.53 2.75 -15.92
CA CYS A 67 -10.49 2.82 -16.94
C CYS A 67 -10.54 4.05 -17.84
N ASP A 68 -11.59 4.88 -17.68
CA ASP A 68 -11.74 6.11 -18.46
C ASP A 68 -11.16 7.32 -17.71
N ASN A 69 -9.97 7.76 -18.14
CA ASN A 69 -9.36 9.04 -17.76
C ASN A 69 -8.83 9.26 -16.34
N ASN A 70 -8.21 8.27 -15.71
CA ASN A 70 -7.53 8.45 -14.42
C ASN A 70 -8.39 9.19 -13.38
N LYS A 71 -9.66 8.78 -13.23
CA LYS A 71 -10.59 9.44 -12.31
C LYS A 71 -10.28 9.15 -10.86
N ILE A 72 -9.80 7.93 -10.57
CA ILE A 72 -9.34 7.55 -9.24
C ILE A 72 -7.89 8.01 -9.10
N ILE A 73 -7.68 9.02 -8.29
CA ILE A 73 -6.35 9.57 -8.02
C ILE A 73 -6.01 9.46 -6.54
N PRO A 74 -4.76 9.06 -6.19
CA PRO A 74 -4.30 9.11 -4.82
C PRO A 74 -4.54 10.49 -4.20
N ARG A 75 -4.92 10.52 -2.93
CA ARG A 75 -5.25 11.77 -2.23
C ARG A 75 -4.14 12.81 -2.35
N VAL A 76 -2.90 12.39 -2.29
CA VAL A 76 -1.73 13.29 -2.38
C VAL A 76 -1.65 14.05 -3.72
N LEU A 77 -2.32 13.55 -4.76
CA LEU A 77 -2.41 14.18 -6.08
C LEU A 77 -3.65 15.06 -6.22
N LYS A 78 -4.63 14.97 -5.30
CA LYS A 78 -5.80 15.86 -5.26
C LYS A 78 -5.36 17.29 -4.92
N ASP A 79 -6.14 18.27 -5.35
CA ASP A 79 -5.82 19.67 -5.04
C ASP A 79 -5.95 19.97 -3.53
N ARG A 80 -5.37 21.12 -3.14
CA ARG A 80 -5.27 21.49 -1.72
C ARG A 80 -6.62 21.76 -1.07
N LEU A 81 -7.60 22.22 -1.84
CA LEU A 81 -8.95 22.48 -1.34
C LEU A 81 -9.69 21.20 -1.08
N GLN A 82 -9.61 20.24 -2.01
CA GLN A 82 -10.17 18.89 -1.86
C GLN A 82 -9.54 18.17 -0.66
N GLN A 83 -8.22 18.18 -0.51
CA GLN A 83 -7.55 17.57 0.64
C GLN A 83 -7.99 18.21 1.97
N THR A 84 -8.14 19.54 2.03
CA THR A 84 -8.58 20.25 3.23
C THR A 84 -10.03 19.94 3.57
N ALA A 85 -10.92 19.89 2.58
CA ALA A 85 -12.31 19.53 2.78
C ALA A 85 -12.44 18.11 3.33
N ARG A 86 -11.77 17.13 2.72
CA ARG A 86 -11.78 15.74 3.20
C ARG A 86 -11.22 15.58 4.61
N SER A 87 -10.12 16.25 4.94
CA SER A 87 -9.57 16.23 6.31
C SER A 87 -10.54 16.78 7.34
N ARG A 88 -11.27 17.86 7.01
CA ARG A 88 -12.23 18.51 7.92
C ARG A 88 -13.54 17.72 8.03
N ASP A 89 -14.08 17.30 6.89
CA ASP A 89 -15.45 16.80 6.80
C ASP A 89 -15.50 15.27 6.94
N MET A 90 -14.42 14.56 6.57
CA MET A 90 -14.30 13.11 6.58
C MET A 90 -13.26 12.59 7.60
N ALA A 91 -12.59 13.48 8.33
CA ALA A 91 -11.48 13.13 9.24
C ALA A 91 -10.35 12.32 8.59
N GLU A 92 -10.16 12.48 7.28
CA GLU A 92 -9.18 11.75 6.50
C GLU A 92 -7.78 12.33 6.72
N VAL A 93 -6.99 11.63 7.51
CA VAL A 93 -5.59 12.01 7.83
C VAL A 93 -4.68 10.83 7.46
N PHE A 94 -3.72 11.08 6.56
CA PHE A 94 -2.77 10.06 6.17
C PHE A 94 -1.51 10.07 7.02
N THR A 95 -1.04 8.86 7.29
CA THR A 95 0.13 8.64 8.13
C THR A 95 1.38 8.52 7.26
N PRO A 96 2.47 9.25 7.57
CA PRO A 96 3.74 9.09 6.86
C PRO A 96 4.27 7.65 6.94
N SER A 97 4.91 7.19 5.88
CA SER A 97 5.40 5.80 5.80
C SER A 97 6.39 5.43 6.90
N TRP A 98 7.17 6.38 7.42
CA TRP A 98 8.06 6.11 8.54
C TRP A 98 7.31 5.77 9.84
N VAL A 99 6.13 6.39 10.07
CA VAL A 99 5.26 6.06 11.22
C VAL A 99 4.63 4.68 11.02
N CYS A 100 4.12 4.42 9.79
CA CYS A 100 3.59 3.09 9.45
C CYS A 100 4.65 2.01 9.67
N ASN A 101 5.90 2.28 9.27
CA ASN A 101 7.03 1.38 9.48
C ASN A 101 7.26 1.10 10.97
N ALA A 102 7.35 2.15 11.79
CA ALA A 102 7.59 2.01 13.23
C ALA A 102 6.49 1.16 13.90
N GLN A 103 5.23 1.39 13.56
CA GLN A 103 4.11 0.62 14.11
C GLN A 103 4.10 -0.83 13.60
N ASN A 104 4.38 -1.07 12.32
CA ASN A 104 4.53 -2.43 11.77
C ASN A 104 5.73 -3.17 12.41
N ASN A 105 6.80 -2.45 12.74
CA ASN A 105 7.93 -3.03 13.46
C ASN A 105 7.52 -3.50 14.87
N LEU A 106 6.68 -2.76 15.59
CA LEU A 106 6.18 -3.21 16.90
C LEU A 106 5.42 -4.53 16.81
N ILE A 107 4.57 -4.68 15.79
CA ILE A 107 3.81 -5.92 15.56
C ILE A 107 4.77 -7.08 15.29
N ASP A 108 5.74 -6.89 14.40
CA ASP A 108 6.67 -7.94 14.03
C ASP A 108 7.67 -8.24 15.14
N ASN A 109 8.15 -7.23 15.88
CA ASN A 109 9.02 -7.43 17.04
C ASN A 109 8.33 -8.33 18.10
N ALA A 110 7.02 -8.12 18.33
CA ALA A 110 6.25 -8.96 19.21
C ALA A 110 6.09 -10.40 18.67
N TRP A 111 5.86 -10.56 17.37
CA TRP A 111 5.72 -11.87 16.74
C TRP A 111 7.03 -12.67 16.75
N PHE A 112 8.16 -12.00 16.45
CA PHE A 112 9.49 -12.60 16.36
C PHE A 112 10.21 -12.70 17.72
N GLY A 113 9.76 -11.96 18.74
CA GLY A 113 10.43 -11.87 20.04
C GLY A 113 11.78 -11.15 19.98
N ARG A 114 12.03 -10.34 18.94
CA ARG A 114 13.25 -9.55 18.74
C ARG A 114 12.98 -8.32 17.89
N GLU A 115 13.85 -7.33 17.98
CA GLU A 115 13.78 -6.09 17.22
C GLU A 115 14.49 -6.17 15.85
N SER A 116 14.25 -5.17 15.02
CA SER A 116 14.93 -4.94 13.75
C SER A 116 14.86 -6.14 12.78
N VAL A 117 13.71 -6.79 12.70
CA VAL A 117 13.54 -8.01 11.88
C VAL A 117 13.65 -7.69 10.39
N PHE A 118 12.87 -6.70 9.92
CA PHE A 118 12.78 -6.36 8.50
C PHE A 118 13.62 -5.14 8.12
N ASN A 119 13.81 -4.22 9.06
CA ASN A 119 14.59 -3.00 8.85
C ASN A 119 15.05 -2.41 10.18
N VAL A 120 15.95 -1.47 10.09
CA VAL A 120 16.41 -0.61 11.20
C VAL A 120 15.90 0.80 10.95
N GLU A 121 15.21 1.37 11.93
CA GLU A 121 14.78 2.76 11.88
C GLU A 121 15.97 3.69 12.07
N VAL A 122 16.04 4.74 11.28
CA VAL A 122 17.11 5.74 11.35
C VAL A 122 16.53 7.14 11.33
N GLU A 123 17.17 8.04 12.08
CA GLU A 123 16.85 9.45 12.09
C GLU A 123 18.13 10.26 11.86
N GLU A 124 18.10 11.11 10.84
CA GLU A 124 19.20 12.03 10.54
C GLU A 124 18.66 13.45 10.37
N ASN A 125 19.14 14.39 11.18
CA ASN A 125 18.73 15.80 11.13
C ASN A 125 17.21 16.02 11.21
N GLY A 126 16.50 15.20 12.02
CA GLY A 126 15.05 15.26 12.14
C GLY A 126 14.28 14.62 10.97
N VAL A 127 14.98 13.95 10.05
CA VAL A 127 14.37 13.17 8.96
C VAL A 127 14.35 11.71 9.34
N HIS A 128 13.15 11.15 9.47
CA HIS A 128 12.95 9.73 9.75
C HIS A 128 12.97 8.90 8.48
N SER A 129 13.65 7.77 8.54
CA SER A 129 13.73 6.79 7.45
C SER A 129 14.01 5.39 8.00
N TRP A 130 14.29 4.42 7.13
CA TRP A 130 14.66 3.06 7.53
C TRP A 130 15.60 2.42 6.52
N ILE A 131 16.41 1.49 7.01
CA ILE A 131 17.34 0.69 6.23
C ILE A 131 16.89 -0.77 6.30
N PRO A 132 16.52 -1.42 5.17
CA PRO A 132 16.17 -2.84 5.15
C PRO A 132 17.32 -3.70 5.67
N THR A 133 16.99 -4.76 6.43
CA THR A 133 17.98 -5.78 6.78
C THR A 133 18.41 -6.56 5.55
N ALA A 134 19.72 -6.80 5.41
CA ALA A 134 20.28 -7.53 4.28
C ALA A 134 20.23 -9.05 4.47
N GLU A 135 20.20 -9.50 5.73
CA GLU A 135 20.18 -10.91 6.08
C GLU A 135 18.79 -11.51 5.87
N SER A 136 18.74 -12.80 5.57
CA SER A 136 17.50 -13.56 5.51
C SER A 136 16.79 -13.59 6.87
N ILE A 137 15.46 -13.59 6.83
CA ILE A 137 14.64 -13.56 8.04
C ILE A 137 14.78 -14.89 8.79
N VAL A 138 15.22 -14.81 10.05
CA VAL A 138 15.32 -15.96 10.96
C VAL A 138 14.07 -16.02 11.84
N PHE A 139 13.41 -17.19 11.88
CA PHE A 139 12.16 -17.41 12.61
C PHE A 139 12.44 -17.89 14.03
N PRO A 140 11.55 -17.58 15.00
CA PRO A 140 11.63 -18.10 16.36
C PRO A 140 11.58 -19.63 16.41
N GLU A 141 12.12 -20.21 17.45
CA GLU A 141 12.03 -21.65 17.67
C GLU A 141 10.57 -22.15 17.63
N GLY A 142 10.32 -23.21 16.91
CA GLY A 142 8.98 -23.80 16.73
C GLY A 142 8.08 -23.05 15.76
N LYS A 143 8.53 -21.97 15.13
CA LYS A 143 7.80 -21.24 14.09
C LYS A 143 8.52 -21.32 12.74
N THR A 144 7.75 -21.29 11.67
CA THR A 144 8.22 -21.34 10.30
C THR A 144 7.82 -20.07 9.54
N TRP A 145 8.40 -19.86 8.35
CA TRP A 145 8.00 -18.80 7.44
C TRP A 145 6.51 -18.91 7.04
N LYS A 146 5.95 -20.13 6.99
CA LYS A 146 4.52 -20.36 6.67
C LYS A 146 3.61 -19.84 7.77
N ASP A 147 4.03 -19.96 9.04
CA ASP A 147 3.26 -19.44 10.16
C ASP A 147 3.18 -17.92 10.09
N TYR A 148 4.28 -17.24 9.73
CA TYR A 148 4.28 -15.80 9.52
C TYR A 148 3.39 -15.37 8.33
N VAL A 149 3.49 -16.08 7.20
CA VAL A 149 2.70 -15.78 6.01
C VAL A 149 1.20 -15.92 6.27
N ARG A 150 0.79 -16.90 7.06
CA ARG A 150 -0.62 -17.18 7.41
C ARG A 150 -1.14 -16.38 8.59
N ASP A 151 -0.29 -15.68 9.32
CA ASP A 151 -0.70 -14.89 10.47
C ASP A 151 -1.61 -13.74 10.04
N ASN A 152 -2.79 -13.64 10.65
CA ASN A 152 -3.78 -12.64 10.27
C ASN A 152 -3.34 -11.25 10.64
N ARG A 153 -3.40 -10.33 9.69
CA ARG A 153 -3.10 -8.91 9.86
C ARG A 153 -4.29 -8.08 9.40
N MET A 154 -4.56 -6.99 10.11
CA MET A 154 -5.72 -6.15 9.84
C MET A 154 -5.39 -4.69 10.05
N GLU A 155 -5.87 -3.86 9.13
CA GLU A 155 -5.87 -2.41 9.23
C GLU A 155 -7.32 -1.92 9.21
N ILE A 156 -7.73 -1.16 10.23
CA ILE A 156 -9.07 -0.57 10.35
C ILE A 156 -8.96 0.91 10.00
N THR A 157 -9.94 1.45 9.28
CA THR A 157 -9.89 2.79 8.71
C THR A 157 -8.66 2.95 7.82
N CYS A 158 -8.52 2.00 6.90
CA CYS A 158 -7.25 1.83 6.19
C CYS A 158 -6.98 2.92 5.13
N GLY A 159 -8.00 3.63 4.64
CA GLY A 159 -7.84 4.56 3.54
C GLY A 159 -7.12 3.90 2.36
N GLU A 160 -5.95 4.42 1.95
CA GLU A 160 -5.10 3.82 0.91
C GLU A 160 -4.25 2.64 1.41
N ALA A 161 -4.56 2.10 2.59
CA ALA A 161 -3.93 0.94 3.23
C ALA A 161 -2.39 1.01 3.38
N PRO A 162 -1.80 2.11 3.88
CA PRO A 162 -0.35 2.30 3.95
C PRO A 162 0.36 1.34 4.92
N TYR A 163 -0.36 0.75 5.87
CA TYR A 163 0.17 -0.29 6.77
C TYR A 163 0.19 -1.67 6.11
N ILE A 164 -0.73 -1.94 5.18
CA ILE A 164 -0.81 -3.21 4.45
C ILE A 164 0.14 -3.23 3.28
N THR A 165 0.13 -2.17 2.45
CA THR A 165 0.97 -2.04 1.27
C THR A 165 1.65 -0.67 1.23
N SER A 166 2.91 -0.61 0.86
CA SER A 166 3.66 0.64 0.85
C SER A 166 4.34 0.90 -0.50
N ARG A 167 3.55 0.92 -1.57
CA ARG A 167 4.05 1.26 -2.91
C ARG A 167 4.60 2.68 -2.98
N TYR A 168 4.01 3.59 -2.22
CA TYR A 168 4.38 5.00 -2.13
C TYR A 168 4.07 5.54 -0.72
N ASP A 169 4.65 6.67 -0.39
CA ASP A 169 4.30 7.40 0.83
C ASP A 169 2.98 8.16 0.63
N ALA A 170 1.97 7.84 1.45
CA ALA A 170 0.63 8.40 1.32
C ALA A 170 0.57 9.92 1.55
N THR A 171 1.58 10.51 2.22
CA THR A 171 1.65 11.95 2.48
C THR A 171 2.38 12.74 1.40
N THR A 172 3.34 12.13 0.72
CA THR A 172 4.17 12.80 -0.30
C THR A 172 3.93 12.30 -1.72
N GLY A 173 3.38 11.10 -1.88
CA GLY A 173 3.22 10.40 -3.17
C GLY A 173 4.54 9.88 -3.75
N GLU A 174 5.65 9.95 -3.01
CA GLU A 174 6.93 9.43 -3.46
C GLU A 174 6.92 7.90 -3.49
N LEU A 175 7.34 7.31 -4.61
CA LEU A 175 7.42 5.86 -4.74
C LEU A 175 8.44 5.27 -3.77
N ILE A 176 8.09 4.15 -3.17
CA ILE A 176 8.97 3.37 -2.30
C ILE A 176 9.48 2.17 -3.11
N PRO A 177 10.80 2.04 -3.32
CA PRO A 177 11.40 0.90 -3.99
C PRO A 177 11.01 -0.43 -3.31
N VAL A 178 10.87 -1.49 -4.10
CA VAL A 178 10.36 -2.80 -3.62
C VAL A 178 11.13 -3.29 -2.39
N GLU A 179 12.45 -3.16 -2.40
CA GLU A 179 13.33 -3.58 -1.30
C GLU A 179 13.17 -2.76 -0.01
N LYS A 180 12.57 -1.56 -0.12
CA LYS A 180 12.31 -0.66 1.02
C LYS A 180 10.86 -0.69 1.50
N ARG A 181 9.99 -1.47 0.86
CA ARG A 181 8.59 -1.53 1.24
C ARG A 181 8.40 -2.10 2.65
N ILE A 182 7.47 -1.52 3.39
CA ILE A 182 7.29 -1.75 4.82
C ILE A 182 5.89 -2.30 5.17
N GLY A 183 4.99 -2.40 4.20
CA GLY A 183 3.63 -2.89 4.45
C GLY A 183 3.62 -4.34 4.94
N LEU A 184 2.64 -4.70 5.73
CA LEU A 184 2.51 -6.05 6.31
C LEU A 184 2.43 -7.13 5.21
N LEU A 185 1.76 -6.84 4.09
CA LEU A 185 1.76 -7.73 2.93
C LEU A 185 3.11 -7.74 2.22
N ASP A 186 3.77 -6.58 2.07
CA ASP A 186 5.09 -6.49 1.46
C ASP A 186 6.11 -7.35 2.21
N ARG A 187 6.05 -7.36 3.57
CA ARG A 187 6.91 -8.20 4.43
C ARG A 187 6.64 -9.69 4.25
N LYS A 188 5.37 -10.09 4.14
CA LYS A 188 5.02 -11.49 3.83
C LYS A 188 5.55 -11.92 2.46
N LEU A 189 5.44 -11.06 1.45
CA LEU A 189 5.98 -11.35 0.11
C LEU A 189 7.52 -11.43 0.14
N ARG A 190 8.21 -10.61 0.93
CA ARG A 190 9.65 -10.75 1.16
C ARG A 190 9.98 -12.10 1.77
N VAL A 191 9.29 -12.51 2.83
CA VAL A 191 9.46 -13.83 3.48
C VAL A 191 9.25 -14.96 2.48
N ILE A 192 8.24 -14.88 1.62
CA ILE A 192 8.00 -15.86 0.55
C ILE A 192 9.18 -15.91 -0.42
N ASN A 193 9.65 -14.75 -0.88
CA ASN A 193 10.79 -14.67 -1.81
C ASN A 193 12.08 -15.27 -1.24
N GLU A 194 12.28 -15.19 0.07
CA GLU A 194 13.46 -15.77 0.74
C GLU A 194 13.36 -17.31 0.93
N ASN A 195 12.16 -17.90 0.87
CA ASN A 195 11.92 -19.29 1.27
C ASN A 195 11.38 -20.22 0.17
N VAL A 196 10.94 -19.71 -0.99
CA VAL A 196 10.42 -20.51 -2.09
C VAL A 196 11.25 -20.38 -3.36
N HIS A 197 11.33 -21.46 -4.11
CA HIS A 197 12.22 -21.56 -5.26
C HIS A 197 11.51 -21.80 -6.59
N THR A 198 10.19 -22.11 -6.57
CA THR A 198 9.41 -22.35 -7.79
C THR A 198 8.24 -21.36 -7.90
N SER A 199 7.86 -21.03 -9.13
CA SER A 199 6.74 -20.11 -9.39
C SER A 199 5.41 -20.66 -8.85
N GLY A 200 5.21 -21.99 -8.88
CA GLY A 200 3.99 -22.60 -8.36
C GLY A 200 3.86 -22.52 -6.84
N GLU A 201 4.96 -22.80 -6.11
CA GLU A 201 5.00 -22.63 -4.66
C GLU A 201 4.85 -21.16 -4.27
N TRP A 202 5.52 -20.25 -5.02
CA TRP A 202 5.40 -18.82 -4.80
C TRP A 202 3.95 -18.34 -4.93
N LEU A 203 3.26 -18.73 -6.01
CA LEU A 203 1.87 -18.35 -6.24
C LEU A 203 0.96 -18.85 -5.10
N THR A 204 1.14 -20.11 -4.69
CA THR A 204 0.36 -20.69 -3.58
C THR A 204 0.61 -19.94 -2.27
N ALA A 205 1.86 -19.67 -1.94
CA ALA A 205 2.21 -18.93 -0.72
C ALA A 205 1.72 -17.47 -0.77
N ALA A 206 1.81 -16.80 -1.92
CA ALA A 206 1.28 -15.46 -2.10
C ALA A 206 -0.24 -15.43 -1.91
N GLN A 207 -0.99 -16.40 -2.43
CA GLN A 207 -2.43 -16.51 -2.19
C GLN A 207 -2.77 -16.67 -0.69
N GLU A 208 -1.96 -17.44 0.06
CA GLU A 208 -2.12 -17.53 1.52
C GLU A 208 -1.83 -16.21 2.22
N ALA A 209 -0.80 -15.48 1.78
CA ALA A 209 -0.49 -14.16 2.31
C ALA A 209 -1.66 -13.18 2.10
N TYR A 210 -2.22 -13.12 0.89
CA TYR A 210 -3.37 -12.27 0.60
C TYR A 210 -4.61 -12.65 1.42
N LYS A 211 -4.88 -13.94 1.63
CA LYS A 211 -6.01 -14.42 2.44
C LYS A 211 -5.89 -14.11 3.93
N SER A 212 -4.73 -13.75 4.41
CA SER A 212 -4.44 -13.42 5.80
C SER A 212 -4.27 -11.92 6.05
N ILE A 213 -4.64 -11.07 5.07
CA ILE A 213 -4.58 -9.61 5.15
C ILE A 213 -5.99 -9.04 4.98
N TYR A 214 -6.37 -8.13 5.89
CA TYR A 214 -7.68 -7.51 5.91
C TYR A 214 -7.53 -5.99 6.03
N GLY A 215 -8.21 -5.26 5.16
CA GLY A 215 -8.36 -3.80 5.23
C GLY A 215 -9.83 -3.46 5.35
N PHE A 216 -10.19 -2.56 6.26
CA PHE A 216 -11.54 -2.08 6.44
C PHE A 216 -11.56 -0.56 6.29
N GLU A 217 -12.34 -0.07 5.34
CA GLU A 217 -12.58 1.34 5.13
C GLU A 217 -14.10 1.57 5.04
N TRP A 218 -14.55 2.64 5.69
CA TRP A 218 -15.95 3.06 5.66
C TRP A 218 -16.24 4.06 4.54
N GLN A 219 -15.27 4.88 4.22
CA GLN A 219 -15.41 5.95 3.24
C GLN A 219 -14.96 5.49 1.87
N GLY A 220 -15.74 5.83 0.86
CA GLY A 220 -15.34 5.63 -0.52
C GLY A 220 -14.29 6.66 -0.97
N ASP A 221 -13.36 6.23 -1.80
CA ASP A 221 -12.46 7.09 -2.55
C ASP A 221 -11.88 6.36 -3.78
#